data_d90f9a3b763d680d023c9fe5d10de4b0
#
_entry.id   d90f9a3b763d680d023c9fe5d10de4b0
#
_cell.length_a   1.000
_cell.length_b   1.000
_cell.length_c   1.000
_cell.angle_alpha   90.00
_cell.angle_beta   90.00
_cell.angle_gamma   90.00
#
_symmetry.space_group_name_H-M   'P 1'
#
loop_
_entity.id
_entity.type
_entity.pdbx_description
1 polymer ?
#
loop_
_entity_poly.entity_id
_entity_poly.type
_entity_poly.pdbx_seq_one_letter_code
_entity_poly.pdbx_strand_id
1 'polypeptide(L)'
;INIVKIPLQTSQQKSMAKMSAFQPMIAEIQTKYKDKPEKQQEELMKLQQDFGYKPTAGCMPMLLNFLVMFGVIGVVYNPLERIFHISAAALASAGEALTAAGISFTAITRDTNIIAEVVAGNSGVLGCFTAQQIATITEFSQHMNFFGIDLTRIPKLGLSLDIVLPLLSVITMFLSTHISMKASGQQMQGSMKLTM
;
A
#
# COMPACT_ATOMS: atom_id res chain seq x y z
N ILE A 1 14.52 -8.04 4.72
CA ILE A 1 13.06 -8.07 4.96
C ILE A 1 12.38 -9.17 4.12
N ASN A 2 12.77 -9.39 2.86
CA ASN A 2 12.14 -10.40 1.99
C ASN A 2 12.39 -11.85 2.43
N ILE A 3 13.56 -12.17 2.99
CA ILE A 3 13.92 -13.53 3.43
C ILE A 3 13.00 -14.02 4.56
N VAL A 4 12.62 -13.14 5.49
CA VAL A 4 11.71 -13.47 6.60
C VAL A 4 10.27 -13.67 6.12
N LYS A 5 9.88 -13.07 5.00
CA LYS A 5 8.54 -13.21 4.42
C LYS A 5 8.32 -14.53 3.68
N ILE A 6 9.38 -15.21 3.21
CA ILE A 6 9.28 -16.45 2.43
C ILE A 6 8.52 -17.56 3.17
N PRO A 7 8.88 -17.95 4.42
CA PRO A 7 8.17 -19.02 5.11
C PRO A 7 6.71 -18.66 5.45
N LEU A 8 6.44 -17.37 5.69
CA LEU A 8 5.08 -16.88 5.94
C LEU A 8 4.24 -16.95 4.66
N GLN A 9 4.81 -16.57 3.53
CA GLN A 9 4.16 -16.58 2.23
C GLN A 9 3.88 -18.00 1.72
N THR A 10 4.76 -18.96 1.97
CA THR A 10 4.53 -20.37 1.66
C THR A 10 3.41 -20.98 2.52
N SER A 11 3.31 -20.62 3.79
CA SER A 11 2.20 -21.02 4.66
C SER A 11 0.86 -20.44 4.16
N GLN A 12 0.87 -19.19 3.72
CA GLN A 12 -0.29 -18.53 3.11
C GLN A 12 -0.76 -19.24 1.84
N GLN A 13 0.17 -19.55 0.93
CA GLN A 13 -0.14 -20.25 -0.32
C GLN A 13 -0.74 -21.64 -0.06
N LYS A 14 -0.23 -22.38 0.94
CA LYS A 14 -0.81 -23.66 1.34
C LYS A 14 -2.23 -23.52 1.89
N SER A 15 -2.50 -22.49 2.68
CA SER A 15 -3.84 -22.19 3.18
C SER A 15 -4.80 -21.78 2.07
N MET A 16 -4.34 -20.96 1.12
CA MET A 16 -5.12 -20.56 -0.04
C MET A 16 -5.40 -21.75 -0.99
N ALA A 17 -4.43 -22.64 -1.20
CA ALA A 17 -4.63 -23.84 -2.00
C ALA A 17 -5.66 -24.79 -1.37
N LYS A 18 -5.66 -24.96 -0.05
CA LYS A 18 -6.72 -25.69 0.66
C LYS A 18 -8.09 -25.02 0.51
N MET A 19 -8.12 -23.69 0.60
CA MET A 19 -9.35 -22.90 0.47
C MET A 19 -9.92 -22.98 -0.95
N SER A 20 -9.08 -23.05 -1.99
CA SER A 20 -9.54 -23.23 -3.37
C SER A 20 -10.18 -24.59 -3.62
N ALA A 21 -9.76 -25.64 -2.90
CA ALA A 21 -10.39 -26.94 -2.98
C ALA A 21 -11.83 -26.95 -2.42
N PHE A 22 -12.17 -26.07 -1.49
CA PHE A 22 -13.53 -25.92 -0.94
C PHE A 22 -14.43 -24.98 -1.74
N GLN A 23 -13.87 -24.20 -2.66
CA GLN A 23 -14.62 -23.24 -3.50
C GLN A 23 -15.82 -23.88 -4.24
N PRO A 24 -15.70 -25.06 -4.90
CA PRO A 24 -16.84 -25.68 -5.58
C PRO A 24 -17.95 -26.08 -4.59
N MET A 25 -17.60 -26.56 -3.40
CA MET A 25 -18.57 -26.93 -2.35
C MET A 25 -19.30 -25.70 -1.80
N ILE A 26 -18.57 -24.62 -1.61
CA ILE A 26 -19.14 -23.34 -1.17
C ILE A 26 -20.09 -22.77 -2.24
N ALA A 27 -19.71 -22.83 -3.52
CA ALA A 27 -20.53 -22.37 -4.63
C ALA A 27 -21.83 -23.21 -4.76
N GLU A 28 -21.74 -24.52 -4.54
CA GLU A 28 -22.91 -25.41 -4.53
C GLU A 28 -23.86 -25.05 -3.39
N ILE A 29 -23.36 -24.85 -2.16
CA ILE A 29 -24.18 -24.43 -1.02
C ILE A 29 -24.84 -23.07 -1.28
N GLN A 30 -24.08 -22.11 -1.82
CA GLN A 30 -24.61 -20.79 -2.16
C GLN A 30 -25.70 -20.84 -3.22
N THR A 31 -25.55 -21.70 -4.21
CA THR A 31 -26.54 -21.86 -5.28
C THR A 31 -27.79 -22.57 -4.78
N LYS A 32 -27.60 -23.64 -4.00
CA LYS A 32 -28.69 -24.49 -3.47
C LYS A 32 -29.58 -23.77 -2.45
N TYR A 33 -28.99 -22.91 -1.63
CA TYR A 33 -29.68 -22.20 -0.55
C TYR A 33 -29.79 -20.70 -0.77
N LYS A 34 -29.82 -20.26 -2.03
CA LYS A 34 -29.86 -18.84 -2.42
C LYS A 34 -30.99 -18.05 -1.76
N ASP A 35 -32.17 -18.69 -1.60
CA ASP A 35 -33.35 -18.07 -1.03
C ASP A 35 -33.52 -18.31 0.49
N LYS A 36 -32.56 -18.98 1.13
CA LYS A 36 -32.63 -19.38 2.55
C LYS A 36 -31.27 -19.06 3.24
N PRO A 37 -31.01 -17.79 3.59
CA PRO A 37 -29.73 -17.39 4.12
C PRO A 37 -29.34 -18.09 5.43
N GLU A 38 -30.32 -18.42 6.28
CA GLU A 38 -30.08 -19.15 7.53
C GLU A 38 -29.54 -20.56 7.27
N LYS A 39 -30.14 -21.29 6.34
CA LYS A 39 -29.70 -22.66 5.98
C LYS A 39 -28.35 -22.61 5.24
N GLN A 40 -28.11 -21.60 4.44
CA GLN A 40 -26.84 -21.41 3.80
C GLN A 40 -25.72 -21.24 4.83
N GLN A 41 -25.96 -20.45 5.86
CA GLN A 41 -25.00 -20.20 6.93
C GLN A 41 -24.78 -21.46 7.80
N GLU A 42 -25.83 -22.22 8.07
CA GLU A 42 -25.77 -23.50 8.80
C GLU A 42 -24.90 -24.53 8.05
N GLU A 43 -25.12 -24.70 6.74
CA GLU A 43 -24.37 -25.65 5.91
C GLU A 43 -22.90 -25.21 5.74
N LEU A 44 -22.62 -23.91 5.63
CA LEU A 44 -21.26 -23.40 5.64
C LEU A 44 -20.57 -23.64 6.99
N MET A 45 -21.31 -23.56 8.10
CA MET A 45 -20.79 -23.82 9.43
C MET A 45 -20.51 -25.33 9.64
N LYS A 46 -21.34 -26.22 9.10
CA LYS A 46 -21.08 -27.67 9.06
C LYS A 46 -19.82 -27.98 8.23
N LEU A 47 -19.68 -27.36 7.06
CA LEU A 47 -18.47 -27.49 6.24
C LEU A 47 -17.21 -27.07 7.00
N GLN A 48 -17.31 -26.05 7.86
CA GLN A 48 -16.21 -25.62 8.72
C GLN A 48 -15.87 -26.67 9.78
N GLN A 49 -16.87 -27.29 10.37
CA GLN A 49 -16.69 -28.28 11.44
C GLN A 49 -16.19 -29.63 10.92
N ASP A 50 -16.78 -30.12 9.83
CA ASP A 50 -16.48 -31.44 9.28
C ASP A 50 -15.15 -31.51 8.56
N PHE A 51 -14.77 -30.45 7.85
CA PHE A 51 -13.55 -30.41 7.04
C PHE A 51 -12.46 -29.49 7.60
N GLY A 52 -12.68 -28.88 8.76
CA GLY A 52 -11.74 -27.94 9.37
C GLY A 52 -11.51 -26.68 8.53
N TYR A 53 -12.50 -26.30 7.71
CA TYR A 53 -12.46 -25.06 6.95
C TYR A 53 -12.51 -23.87 7.89
N LYS A 54 -11.41 -23.10 7.94
CA LYS A 54 -11.30 -21.89 8.75
C LYS A 54 -11.23 -20.68 7.84
N PRO A 55 -12.33 -19.96 7.60
CA PRO A 55 -12.33 -18.77 6.74
C PRO A 55 -11.41 -17.65 7.27
N THR A 56 -11.22 -17.63 8.60
CA THR A 56 -10.31 -16.70 9.27
C THR A 56 -8.82 -16.99 9.03
N ALA A 57 -8.45 -18.21 8.65
CA ALA A 57 -7.05 -18.56 8.36
C ALA A 57 -6.51 -17.82 7.12
N GLY A 58 -7.39 -17.40 6.20
CA GLY A 58 -7.02 -16.60 5.03
C GLY A 58 -6.82 -15.11 5.31
N CYS A 59 -7.45 -14.55 6.35
CA CYS A 59 -7.34 -13.13 6.66
C CYS A 59 -6.23 -12.79 7.68
N MET A 60 -5.78 -13.77 8.47
CA MET A 60 -4.72 -13.57 9.48
C MET A 60 -3.42 -13.00 8.90
N PRO A 61 -2.92 -13.51 7.76
CA PRO A 61 -1.76 -12.95 7.10
C PRO A 61 -1.99 -11.52 6.60
N MET A 62 -3.19 -11.20 6.17
CA MET A 62 -3.56 -9.85 5.76
C MET A 62 -3.48 -8.89 6.93
N LEU A 63 -3.96 -9.28 8.11
CA LEU A 63 -3.89 -8.49 9.34
C LEU A 63 -2.43 -8.18 9.73
N LEU A 64 -1.55 -9.19 9.67
CA LEU A 64 -0.12 -9.00 9.94
C LEU A 64 0.53 -8.07 8.90
N ASN A 65 0.16 -8.20 7.63
CA ASN A 65 0.65 -7.31 6.58
C ASN A 65 0.17 -5.85 6.79
N PHE A 66 -1.05 -5.66 7.27
CA PHE A 66 -1.56 -4.33 7.66
C PHE A 66 -0.72 -3.72 8.79
N LEU A 67 -0.38 -4.50 9.81
CA LEU A 67 0.43 -4.02 10.94
C LEU A 67 1.80 -3.52 10.47
N VAL A 68 2.46 -4.30 9.61
CA VAL A 68 3.74 -3.92 9.00
C VAL A 68 3.59 -2.69 8.11
N MET A 69 2.52 -2.64 7.32
CA MET A 69 2.23 -1.52 6.43
C MET A 69 2.03 -0.21 7.21
N PHE A 70 1.27 -0.23 8.31
CA PHE A 70 1.09 0.95 9.17
C PHE A 70 2.41 1.42 9.79
N GLY A 71 3.29 0.50 10.19
CA GLY A 71 4.61 0.85 10.68
C GLY A 71 5.47 1.55 9.62
N VAL A 72 5.45 1.04 8.40
CA VAL A 72 6.22 1.61 7.27
C VAL A 72 5.62 2.93 6.79
N ILE A 73 4.31 3.06 6.74
CA ILE A 73 3.61 4.29 6.32
C ILE A 73 4.07 5.50 7.14
N GLY A 74 4.18 5.34 8.46
CA GLY A 74 4.64 6.43 9.33
C GLY A 74 6.04 6.94 8.99
N VAL A 75 6.94 6.05 8.58
CA VAL A 75 8.32 6.40 8.17
C VAL A 75 8.35 7.03 6.78
N VAL A 76 7.56 6.50 5.85
CA VAL A 76 7.52 6.99 4.45
C VAL A 76 6.89 8.38 4.35
N TYR A 77 5.82 8.65 5.11
CA TYR A 77 5.15 9.94 5.05
C TYR A 77 5.82 11.04 5.89
N ASN A 78 6.56 10.67 6.94
CA ASN A 78 7.25 11.62 7.80
C ASN A 78 8.74 11.27 7.94
N PRO A 79 9.50 11.25 6.83
CA PRO A 79 10.92 10.92 6.87
C PRO A 79 11.75 11.93 7.65
N LEU A 80 11.39 13.21 7.60
CA LEU A 80 12.13 14.28 8.28
C LEU A 80 12.08 14.14 9.79
N GLU A 81 10.95 13.74 10.34
CA GLU A 81 10.79 13.50 11.77
C GLU A 81 11.35 12.13 12.20
N ARG A 82 11.03 11.07 11.44
CA ARG A 82 11.27 9.68 11.82
C ARG A 82 12.68 9.18 11.50
N ILE A 83 13.28 9.64 10.41
CA ILE A 83 14.62 9.24 9.98
C ILE A 83 15.66 10.28 10.38
N PHE A 84 15.40 11.55 10.12
CA PHE A 84 16.35 12.62 10.38
C PHE A 84 16.21 13.27 11.75
N HIS A 85 15.23 12.85 12.53
CA HIS A 85 14.97 13.35 13.90
C HIS A 85 14.88 14.89 13.98
N ILE A 86 14.33 15.51 12.92
CA ILE A 86 14.08 16.94 12.92
C ILE A 86 12.95 17.25 13.90
N SER A 87 13.12 18.29 14.71
CA SER A 87 12.17 18.64 15.73
C SER A 87 10.81 19.01 15.14
N ALA A 88 9.73 18.66 15.83
CA ALA A 88 8.37 19.03 15.43
C ALA A 88 8.18 20.54 15.31
N ALA A 89 8.89 21.34 16.13
CA ALA A 89 8.86 22.79 16.04
C ALA A 89 9.42 23.31 14.72
N ALA A 90 10.58 22.79 14.26
CA ALA A 90 11.19 23.16 12.98
C ALA A 90 10.28 22.74 11.80
N LEU A 91 9.65 21.58 11.88
CA LEU A 91 8.71 21.13 10.87
C LEU A 91 7.42 21.96 10.81
N ALA A 92 6.95 22.44 11.97
CA ALA A 92 5.80 23.34 12.05
C ALA A 92 6.14 24.69 11.39
N SER A 93 7.28 25.29 11.74
CA SER A 93 7.74 26.55 11.14
C SER A 93 7.95 26.42 9.62
N ALA A 94 8.50 25.31 9.17
CA ALA A 94 8.64 25.03 7.72
C ALA A 94 7.25 24.87 7.05
N GLY A 95 6.28 24.28 7.72
CA GLY A 95 4.89 24.21 7.23
C GLY A 95 4.24 25.59 7.09
N GLU A 96 4.47 26.48 8.06
CA GLU A 96 4.02 27.89 7.97
C GLU A 96 4.70 28.61 6.79
N ALA A 97 6.00 28.39 6.59
CA ALA A 97 6.72 28.96 5.47
C ALA A 97 6.20 28.46 4.11
N LEU A 98 5.83 27.16 4.00
CA LEU A 98 5.16 26.61 2.81
C LEU A 98 3.83 27.31 2.55
N THR A 99 3.02 27.50 3.59
CA THR A 99 1.72 28.18 3.47
C THR A 99 1.90 29.62 3.04
N ALA A 100 2.89 30.34 3.60
CA ALA A 100 3.23 31.69 3.20
C ALA A 100 3.69 31.80 1.74
N ALA A 101 4.34 30.73 1.22
CA ALA A 101 4.71 30.61 -0.20
C ALA A 101 3.54 30.19 -1.10
N GLY A 102 2.31 30.05 -0.57
CA GLY A 102 1.13 29.64 -1.33
C GLY A 102 1.07 28.15 -1.64
N ILE A 103 1.89 27.33 -1.00
CA ILE A 103 1.94 25.87 -1.19
C ILE A 103 1.00 25.20 -0.20
N SER A 104 -0.09 24.65 -0.68
CA SER A 104 -1.00 23.84 0.14
C SER A 104 -0.46 22.42 0.30
N PHE A 105 -0.54 21.88 1.51
CA PHE A 105 -0.11 20.52 1.84
C PHE A 105 -1.07 19.84 2.81
N THR A 106 -1.00 18.53 2.87
CA THR A 106 -1.66 17.68 3.86
C THR A 106 -0.61 17.11 4.82
N ALA A 107 -1.05 16.47 5.89
CA ALA A 107 -0.12 15.77 6.80
C ALA A 107 0.76 14.72 6.08
N ILE A 108 0.28 14.16 4.97
CA ILE A 108 0.99 13.16 4.16
C ILE A 108 2.03 13.80 3.24
N THR A 109 1.76 15.00 2.73
CA THR A 109 2.59 15.66 1.71
C THR A 109 3.49 16.74 2.27
N ARG A 110 3.39 17.03 3.58
CA ARG A 110 4.18 18.08 4.25
C ARG A 110 5.68 17.87 4.05
N ASP A 111 6.19 16.73 4.46
CA ASP A 111 7.62 16.44 4.43
C ASP A 111 8.16 16.42 3.00
N THR A 112 7.37 15.87 2.06
CA THR A 112 7.71 15.87 0.63
C THR A 112 7.82 17.28 0.06
N ASN A 113 6.88 18.18 0.41
CA ASN A 113 6.92 19.56 -0.02
C ASN A 113 8.09 20.33 0.62
N ILE A 114 8.38 20.07 1.92
CA ILE A 114 9.54 20.65 2.59
C ILE A 114 10.83 20.25 1.87
N ILE A 115 11.02 18.96 1.56
CA ILE A 115 12.19 18.45 0.84
C ILE A 115 12.32 19.14 -0.52
N ALA A 116 11.22 19.24 -1.27
CA ALA A 116 11.22 19.89 -2.59
C ALA A 116 11.63 21.36 -2.51
N GLU A 117 11.13 22.12 -1.53
CA GLU A 117 11.45 23.53 -1.35
C GLU A 117 12.88 23.76 -0.81
N VAL A 118 13.38 22.86 0.05
CA VAL A 118 14.80 22.90 0.49
C VAL A 118 15.73 22.68 -0.70
N VAL A 119 15.43 21.71 -1.56
CA VAL A 119 16.22 21.43 -2.77
C VAL A 119 16.11 22.57 -3.79
N ALA A 120 14.94 23.21 -3.90
CA ALA A 120 14.73 24.38 -4.74
C ALA A 120 15.42 25.65 -4.22
N GLY A 121 15.93 25.64 -2.98
CA GLY A 121 16.64 26.79 -2.40
C GLY A 121 15.70 27.88 -1.87
N ASN A 122 14.46 27.56 -1.52
CA ASN A 122 13.51 28.55 -0.98
C ASN A 122 13.98 29.07 0.38
N SER A 123 14.37 30.34 0.43
CA SER A 123 14.95 30.98 1.62
C SER A 123 14.01 30.96 2.85
N GLY A 124 12.71 31.04 2.63
CA GLY A 124 11.71 30.97 3.72
C GLY A 124 11.72 29.62 4.44
N VAL A 125 11.84 28.53 3.68
CA VAL A 125 11.89 27.17 4.23
C VAL A 125 13.29 26.86 4.76
N LEU A 126 14.35 27.27 4.07
CA LEU A 126 15.75 27.08 4.50
C LEU A 126 16.03 27.70 5.87
N GLY A 127 15.44 28.85 6.17
CA GLY A 127 15.59 29.55 7.45
C GLY A 127 15.09 28.76 8.67
N CYS A 128 14.28 27.71 8.45
CA CYS A 128 13.74 26.85 9.52
C CYS A 128 14.71 25.73 9.92
N PHE A 129 15.78 25.50 9.18
CA PHE A 129 16.72 24.39 9.34
C PHE A 129 18.15 24.84 9.53
N THR A 130 18.93 24.03 10.23
CA THR A 130 20.39 24.23 10.33
C THR A 130 21.08 23.84 9.01
N ALA A 131 22.26 24.37 8.76
CA ALA A 131 23.05 24.04 7.57
C ALA A 131 23.31 22.54 7.43
N GLN A 132 23.49 21.83 8.56
CA GLN A 132 23.67 20.39 8.57
C GLN A 132 22.39 19.65 8.17
N GLN A 133 21.23 20.08 8.66
CA GLN A 133 19.94 19.50 8.28
C GLN A 133 19.64 19.70 6.80
N ILE A 134 19.92 20.89 6.28
CA ILE A 134 19.77 21.21 4.85
C ILE A 134 20.66 20.28 4.00
N ALA A 135 21.92 20.10 4.38
CA ALA A 135 22.82 19.19 3.68
C ALA A 135 22.29 17.75 3.67
N THR A 136 21.84 17.26 4.82
CA THR A 136 21.27 15.89 4.96
C THR A 136 20.01 15.72 4.11
N ILE A 137 19.10 16.69 4.11
CA ILE A 137 17.87 16.67 3.29
C ILE A 137 18.22 16.66 1.80
N THR A 138 19.18 17.45 1.39
CA THR A 138 19.62 17.55 -0.01
C THR A 138 20.28 16.25 -0.46
N GLU A 139 21.14 15.67 0.35
CA GLU A 139 21.79 14.39 0.09
C GLU A 139 20.75 13.27 -0.04
N PHE A 140 19.77 13.22 0.86
CA PHE A 140 18.67 12.27 0.79
C PHE A 140 17.88 12.38 -0.52
N SER A 141 17.55 13.60 -0.94
CA SER A 141 16.85 13.82 -2.20
C SER A 141 17.65 13.34 -3.42
N GLN A 142 18.96 13.54 -3.43
CA GLN A 142 19.83 13.04 -4.51
C GLN A 142 19.83 11.52 -4.60
N HIS A 143 19.82 10.81 -3.45
CA HIS A 143 19.73 9.35 -3.41
C HIS A 143 18.36 8.80 -3.81
N MET A 144 17.31 9.63 -3.75
CA MET A 144 15.96 9.29 -4.18
C MET A 144 15.71 9.50 -5.68
N ASN A 145 16.73 9.89 -6.44
CA ASN A 145 16.64 10.01 -7.89
C ASN A 145 16.96 8.65 -8.54
N PHE A 146 15.95 8.00 -9.11
CA PHE A 146 16.07 6.69 -9.74
C PHE A 146 15.82 6.80 -11.24
N PHE A 147 16.84 6.58 -12.05
CA PHE A 147 16.77 6.69 -13.51
C PHE A 147 16.21 8.04 -14.03
N GLY A 148 16.53 9.14 -13.35
CA GLY A 148 16.02 10.47 -13.71
C GLY A 148 14.60 10.77 -13.21
N ILE A 149 14.01 9.86 -12.45
CA ILE A 149 12.72 10.05 -11.79
C ILE A 149 13.00 10.41 -10.32
N ASP A 150 12.57 11.58 -9.92
CA ASP A 150 12.67 12.04 -8.53
C ASP A 150 11.52 11.46 -7.70
N LEU A 151 11.85 10.47 -6.87
CA LEU A 151 10.88 9.78 -6.01
C LEU A 151 10.36 10.63 -4.85
N THR A 152 10.96 11.82 -4.62
CA THR A 152 10.49 12.75 -3.59
C THR A 152 9.41 13.69 -4.11
N ARG A 153 9.15 13.70 -5.42
CA ARG A 153 8.11 14.54 -6.04
C ARG A 153 6.77 13.84 -6.11
N ILE A 154 5.72 14.61 -5.89
CA ILE A 154 4.35 14.15 -6.13
C ILE A 154 4.12 14.14 -7.64
N PRO A 155 3.78 12.98 -8.25
CA PRO A 155 3.55 12.89 -9.68
C PRO A 155 2.36 13.78 -10.07
N LYS A 156 2.60 14.73 -10.97
CA LYS A 156 1.52 15.53 -11.55
C LYS A 156 0.86 14.75 -12.68
N LEU A 157 -0.45 14.81 -12.78
CA LEU A 157 -1.22 14.27 -13.90
C LEU A 157 -0.83 15.03 -15.20
N GLY A 158 0.17 14.53 -15.89
CA GLY A 158 0.70 15.04 -17.15
C GLY A 158 1.60 13.99 -17.80
N LEU A 159 1.97 14.18 -19.07
CA LEU A 159 2.94 13.34 -19.79
C LEU A 159 4.37 13.55 -19.24
N SER A 160 4.59 13.19 -17.97
CA SER A 160 5.91 13.23 -17.33
C SER A 160 6.41 11.82 -17.03
N LEU A 161 7.73 11.66 -16.96
CA LEU A 161 8.38 10.40 -16.59
C LEU A 161 7.90 9.86 -15.23
N ASP A 162 7.42 10.73 -14.35
CA ASP A 162 6.93 10.36 -13.02
C ASP A 162 5.69 9.46 -13.06
N ILE A 163 4.90 9.50 -14.15
CA ILE A 163 3.72 8.65 -14.36
C ILE A 163 4.10 7.21 -14.77
N VAL A 164 5.31 6.98 -15.23
CA VAL A 164 5.75 5.64 -15.68
C VAL A 164 5.74 4.64 -14.52
N LEU A 165 6.16 5.05 -13.32
CA LEU A 165 6.17 4.16 -12.15
C LEU A 165 4.78 3.72 -11.70
N PRO A 166 3.79 4.61 -11.51
CA PRO A 166 2.41 4.23 -11.23
C PRO A 166 1.81 3.33 -12.32
N LEU A 167 2.01 3.66 -13.59
CA LEU A 167 1.53 2.83 -14.71
C LEU A 167 2.15 1.44 -14.70
N LEU A 168 3.46 1.34 -14.53
CA LEU A 168 4.16 0.06 -14.44
C LEU A 168 3.64 -0.78 -13.27
N SER A 169 3.38 -0.15 -12.12
CA SER A 169 2.81 -0.81 -10.94
C SER A 169 1.43 -1.37 -11.24
N VAL A 170 0.55 -0.60 -11.88
CA VAL A 170 -0.80 -1.05 -12.26
C VAL A 170 -0.73 -2.20 -13.24
N ILE A 171 0.12 -2.11 -14.28
CA ILE A 171 0.30 -3.18 -15.28
C ILE A 171 0.82 -4.45 -14.60
N THR A 172 1.84 -4.33 -13.75
CA THR A 172 2.43 -5.47 -13.04
C THR A 172 1.41 -6.12 -12.09
N MET A 173 0.63 -5.32 -11.37
CA MET A 173 -0.44 -5.81 -10.49
C MET A 173 -1.53 -6.53 -11.28
N PHE A 174 -1.97 -5.97 -12.41
CA PHE A 174 -2.97 -6.59 -13.29
C PHE A 174 -2.47 -7.91 -13.86
N LEU A 175 -1.24 -7.94 -14.36
CA LEU A 175 -0.61 -9.13 -14.91
C LEU A 175 -0.44 -10.22 -13.85
N SER A 176 0.06 -9.86 -12.66
CA SER A 176 0.22 -10.77 -11.53
C SER A 176 -1.12 -11.36 -11.09
N THR A 177 -2.16 -10.54 -10.99
CA THR A 177 -3.51 -10.98 -10.63
C THR A 177 -4.07 -11.92 -11.70
N HIS A 178 -3.91 -11.59 -12.97
CA HIS A 178 -4.37 -12.43 -14.09
C HIS A 178 -3.67 -13.79 -14.11
N ILE A 179 -2.35 -13.81 -13.92
CA ILE A 179 -1.57 -15.05 -13.86
C ILE A 179 -2.00 -15.89 -12.64
N SER A 180 -2.16 -15.26 -11.48
CA SER A 180 -2.58 -15.94 -10.25
C SER A 180 -3.98 -16.55 -10.37
N MET A 181 -4.93 -15.85 -10.99
CA MET A 181 -6.28 -16.37 -11.25
C MET A 181 -6.25 -17.57 -12.20
N LYS A 182 -5.44 -17.48 -13.26
CA LYS A 182 -5.30 -18.57 -14.23
C LYS A 182 -4.61 -19.79 -13.62
N ALA A 183 -3.62 -19.61 -12.77
CA ALA A 183 -2.91 -20.67 -12.06
C ALA A 183 -3.75 -21.33 -10.97
N SER A 184 -4.66 -20.60 -10.32
CA SER A 184 -5.55 -21.12 -9.26
C SER A 184 -6.82 -21.77 -9.78
N GLY A 185 -7.05 -21.81 -11.11
CA GLY A 185 -8.26 -22.40 -11.71
C GLY A 185 -9.56 -21.68 -11.33
N GLN A 186 -9.46 -20.54 -10.68
CA GLN A 186 -10.61 -19.71 -10.38
C GLN A 186 -11.14 -19.08 -11.67
N GLN A 187 -12.15 -19.70 -12.28
CA GLN A 187 -12.97 -19.00 -13.22
C GLN A 187 -13.57 -17.79 -12.50
N MET A 188 -13.36 -16.61 -13.07
CA MET A 188 -14.12 -15.42 -12.70
C MET A 188 -15.61 -15.77 -12.81
N GLN A 189 -16.22 -16.14 -11.70
CA GLN A 189 -17.66 -16.16 -11.60
C GLN A 189 -18.08 -14.69 -11.63
N GLY A 190 -18.56 -14.29 -12.80
CA GLY A 190 -18.85 -12.92 -13.16
C GLY A 190 -19.90 -12.27 -12.27
N SER A 191 -19.47 -11.72 -11.15
CA SER A 191 -20.26 -10.81 -10.34
C SER A 191 -19.75 -9.37 -10.40
N MET A 192 -19.19 -9.00 -11.57
CA MET A 192 -19.12 -7.58 -11.93
C MET A 192 -19.77 -7.40 -13.29
N LYS A 193 -21.06 -7.79 -13.42
CA LYS A 193 -21.93 -7.08 -14.32
C LYS A 193 -22.08 -5.70 -13.73
N LEU A 194 -21.28 -4.79 -14.25
CA LEU A 194 -21.53 -3.36 -14.17
C LEU A 194 -22.98 -3.17 -14.61
N THR A 195 -23.86 -2.96 -13.66
CA THR A 195 -25.19 -2.43 -13.93
C THR A 195 -24.97 -0.98 -14.32
N MET A 196 -24.94 -0.76 -15.64
CA MET A 196 -25.30 0.54 -16.20
C MET A 196 -26.76 0.81 -15.93
#